data_31c74d5ee86c32e00d1c6fcfd4b1c434
#
_entry.id   31c74d5ee86c32e00d1c6fcfd4b1c434
#
_cell.length_a   1.000
_cell.length_b   1.000
_cell.length_c   1.000
_cell.angle_alpha   90.00
_cell.angle_beta   90.00
_cell.angle_gamma   90.00
#
_symmetry.space_group_name_H-M   'P 1'
#
loop_
_entity.id
_entity.type
_entity.pdbx_description
1 polymer ?
#
loop_
_entity_poly.entity_id
_entity_poly.type
_entity_poly.pdbx_seq_one_letter_code
_entity_poly.pdbx_strand_id
1 'polypeptide(L)'
;LVAGIDVCTTVNVQHLEGLNDKIASVTAVAPSERSPDRVFDAADSVEVVDLEPADLIKRLRSGKIYAPERIGSALSHFFSRSNLAALREIALRRAADRLTRASAATVPHAAGGEDVLVLVTADAAAPRVIRAAAGMAEAFGGSCPALVVASGGEGAGGRSQRAAALARSI
;
A
#
# COMPACT_ATOMS: atom_id res chain seq x y z
N LEU A 1 -8.95 9.75 19.72
CA LEU A 1 -10.03 8.88 19.29
C LEU A 1 -10.84 8.38 20.50
N VAL A 2 -10.39 7.36 21.26
CA VAL A 2 -11.14 6.87 22.43
C VAL A 2 -11.32 7.94 23.51
N ALA A 3 -10.39 8.87 23.63
CA ALA A 3 -10.44 10.00 24.57
C ALA A 3 -11.17 11.22 24.00
N GLY A 4 -11.83 11.14 22.84
CA GLY A 4 -12.52 12.25 22.20
C GLY A 4 -11.58 13.33 21.65
N ILE A 5 -10.33 12.97 21.35
CA ILE A 5 -9.34 13.89 20.76
C ILE A 5 -9.25 13.62 19.26
N ASP A 6 -9.41 14.67 18.45
CA ASP A 6 -9.19 14.61 17.02
C ASP A 6 -7.69 14.52 16.74
N VAL A 7 -7.33 13.60 15.84
CA VAL A 7 -5.93 13.37 15.45
C VAL A 7 -5.78 13.65 13.96
N CYS A 8 -4.89 14.57 13.61
CA CYS A 8 -4.50 14.85 12.24
C CYS A 8 -3.04 14.40 12.04
N THR A 9 -2.79 13.63 10.98
CA THR A 9 -1.44 13.15 10.67
C THR A 9 -1.19 13.20 9.18
N THR A 10 0.07 13.14 8.79
CA THR A 10 0.50 13.01 7.39
C THR A 10 1.11 11.65 7.15
N VAL A 11 0.77 11.02 6.04
CA VAL A 11 1.34 9.74 5.62
C VAL A 11 1.90 9.89 4.22
N ASN A 12 3.15 9.47 4.03
CA ASN A 12 3.72 9.37 2.70
C ASN A 12 3.25 8.06 2.05
N VAL A 13 2.79 8.13 0.81
CA VAL A 13 2.26 6.98 0.08
C VAL A 13 3.23 5.81 0.00
N GLN A 14 4.54 6.10 -0.08
CA GLN A 14 5.58 5.06 -0.13
C GLN A 14 5.72 4.24 1.16
N HIS A 15 5.15 4.70 2.27
CA HIS A 15 5.21 3.97 3.54
C HIS A 15 4.03 3.02 3.75
N LEU A 16 3.00 3.07 2.91
CA LEU A 16 1.88 2.12 3.00
C LEU A 16 2.32 0.71 2.61
N GLU A 17 2.10 -0.26 3.50
CA GLU A 17 2.60 -1.63 3.34
C GLU A 17 2.09 -2.30 2.07
N GLY A 18 0.83 -2.12 1.72
CA GLY A 18 0.21 -2.69 0.52
C GLY A 18 0.77 -2.15 -0.78
N LEU A 19 1.48 -1.02 -0.74
CA LEU A 19 2.07 -0.38 -1.91
C LEU A 19 3.59 -0.62 -2.05
N ASN A 20 4.24 -1.22 -1.04
CA ASN A 20 5.70 -1.34 -1.00
C ASN A 20 6.30 -2.00 -2.24
N ASP A 21 5.74 -3.12 -2.70
CA ASP A 21 6.26 -3.83 -3.88
C ASP A 21 6.13 -2.99 -5.16
N LYS A 22 4.99 -2.29 -5.29
CA LYS A 22 4.72 -1.42 -6.44
C LYS A 22 5.66 -0.22 -6.45
N ILE A 23 5.89 0.38 -5.29
CA ILE A 23 6.81 1.52 -5.14
C ILE A 23 8.24 1.09 -5.38
N ALA A 24 8.68 -0.04 -4.84
CA ALA A 24 10.00 -0.59 -5.10
C ALA A 24 10.24 -0.89 -6.59
N SER A 25 9.22 -1.39 -7.31
CA SER A 25 9.31 -1.63 -8.75
C SER A 25 9.47 -0.36 -9.59
N VAL A 26 8.89 0.76 -9.12
CA VAL A 26 8.94 2.05 -9.83
C VAL A 26 10.21 2.83 -9.49
N THR A 27 10.58 2.86 -8.19
CA THR A 27 11.66 3.72 -7.71
C THR A 27 13.00 3.01 -7.60
N ALA A 28 13.03 1.68 -7.72
CA ALA A 28 14.16 0.80 -7.41
C ALA A 28 14.66 0.93 -5.96
N VAL A 29 13.86 1.50 -5.06
CA VAL A 29 14.17 1.70 -3.65
C VAL A 29 13.08 1.04 -2.80
N ALA A 30 13.49 0.13 -1.92
CA ALA A 30 12.57 -0.47 -0.94
C ALA A 30 12.39 0.50 0.24
N PRO A 31 11.15 0.88 0.58
CA PRO A 31 10.89 1.73 1.75
C PRO A 31 11.33 1.04 3.05
N SER A 32 12.07 1.74 3.88
CA SER A 32 12.50 1.24 5.20
C SER A 32 11.43 1.43 6.27
N GLU A 33 10.65 2.50 6.19
CA GLU A 33 9.53 2.77 7.07
C GLU A 33 8.25 2.17 6.49
N ARG A 34 7.39 1.65 7.36
CA ARG A 34 6.13 1.02 6.97
C ARG A 34 5.00 1.46 7.87
N SER A 35 3.88 1.79 7.25
CA SER A 35 2.62 2.09 7.93
C SER A 35 1.57 1.08 7.50
N PRO A 36 0.91 0.39 8.42
CA PRO A 36 -0.14 -0.55 8.08
C PRO A 36 -1.28 0.13 7.31
N ASP A 37 -1.77 -0.50 6.24
CA ASP A 37 -2.86 0.05 5.41
C ASP A 37 -4.11 0.36 6.23
N ARG A 38 -4.39 -0.42 7.29
CA ARG A 38 -5.51 -0.18 8.20
C ARG A 38 -5.53 1.22 8.82
N VAL A 39 -4.37 1.86 9.02
CA VAL A 39 -4.29 3.22 9.58
C VAL A 39 -4.85 4.22 8.57
N PHE A 40 -4.54 4.03 7.31
CA PHE A 40 -5.07 4.85 6.22
C PHE A 40 -6.55 4.56 5.97
N ASP A 41 -6.96 3.30 5.99
CA ASP A 41 -8.33 2.88 5.71
C ASP A 41 -9.31 3.26 6.83
N ALA A 42 -8.86 3.26 8.09
CA ALA A 42 -9.66 3.64 9.26
C ALA A 42 -9.75 5.16 9.50
N ALA A 43 -9.08 6.00 8.72
CA ALA A 43 -9.19 7.45 8.87
C ALA A 43 -10.60 7.94 8.54
N ASP A 44 -11.15 8.88 9.28
CA ASP A 44 -12.47 9.45 8.98
C ASP A 44 -12.46 10.30 7.70
N SER A 45 -11.33 11.00 7.47
CA SER A 45 -11.11 11.84 6.28
C SER A 45 -9.69 11.69 5.76
N VAL A 46 -9.54 11.69 4.45
CA VAL A 46 -8.25 11.67 3.77
C VAL A 46 -8.19 12.79 2.74
N GLU A 47 -7.16 13.61 2.85
CA GLU A 47 -6.85 14.67 1.91
C GLU A 47 -5.56 14.35 1.18
N VAL A 48 -5.57 14.40 -0.14
CA VAL A 48 -4.37 14.22 -0.96
C VAL A 48 -3.71 15.57 -1.18
N VAL A 49 -2.52 15.75 -0.60
CA VAL A 49 -1.68 16.91 -0.88
C VAL A 49 -0.99 16.68 -2.22
N ASP A 50 -1.61 17.16 -3.29
CA ASP A 50 -1.11 16.98 -4.65
C ASP A 50 -0.14 18.10 -5.04
N LEU A 51 1.07 17.72 -5.41
CA LEU A 51 2.12 18.61 -5.91
C LEU A 51 2.59 18.11 -7.28
N GLU A 52 2.66 19.03 -8.24
CA GLU A 52 3.27 18.72 -9.52
C GLU A 52 4.75 18.31 -9.35
N PRO A 53 5.21 17.25 -10.03
CA PRO A 53 6.61 16.79 -9.94
C PRO A 53 7.63 17.89 -10.17
N ALA A 54 7.36 18.84 -11.07
CA ALA A 54 8.23 19.96 -11.36
C ALA A 54 8.38 20.91 -10.15
N ASP A 55 7.30 21.17 -9.43
CA ASP A 55 7.30 22.04 -8.26
C ASP A 55 8.01 21.38 -7.07
N LEU A 56 7.84 20.07 -6.91
CA LEU A 56 8.56 19.32 -5.89
C LEU A 56 10.06 19.30 -6.16
N ILE A 57 10.50 19.10 -7.40
CA ILE A 57 11.90 19.17 -7.82
C ILE A 57 12.46 20.58 -7.56
N LYS A 58 11.69 21.64 -7.85
CA LYS A 58 12.10 23.01 -7.57
C LYS A 58 12.31 23.26 -6.07
N ARG A 59 11.40 22.75 -5.23
CA ARG A 59 11.53 22.82 -3.76
C ARG A 59 12.74 22.05 -3.24
N LEU A 60 13.02 20.86 -3.80
CA LEU A 60 14.21 20.08 -3.49
C LEU A 60 15.48 20.88 -3.81
N ARG A 61 15.58 21.44 -5.02
CA ARG A 61 16.74 22.24 -5.47
C ARG A 61 16.95 23.51 -4.64
N SER A 62 15.90 24.08 -4.08
CA SER A 62 16.00 25.26 -3.20
C SER A 62 16.46 24.94 -1.78
N GLY A 63 16.83 23.70 -1.48
CA GLY A 63 17.30 23.28 -0.14
C GLY A 63 16.23 23.27 0.95
N LYS A 64 14.94 23.36 0.59
CA LYS A 64 13.85 23.41 1.56
C LYS A 64 13.49 22.05 2.16
N ILE A 65 13.98 20.95 1.56
CA ILE A 65 13.64 19.58 1.94
C ILE A 65 14.88 18.81 2.38
N TYR A 66 15.99 18.95 1.67
CA TYR A 66 17.26 18.30 1.95
C TYR A 66 18.42 19.31 1.98
N ALA A 67 19.45 18.97 2.74
CA ALA A 67 20.72 19.72 2.70
C ALA A 67 21.32 19.65 1.29
N PRO A 68 21.99 20.71 0.82
CA PRO A 68 22.48 20.85 -0.56
C PRO A 68 23.31 19.65 -1.06
N GLU A 69 24.11 19.05 -0.19
CA GLU A 69 25.02 17.95 -0.50
C GLU A 69 24.26 16.65 -0.89
N ARG A 70 23.03 16.49 -0.43
CA ARG A 70 22.18 15.31 -0.68
C ARG A 70 21.23 15.47 -1.86
N ILE A 71 21.05 16.69 -2.36
CA ILE A 71 20.08 16.99 -3.41
C ILE A 71 20.40 16.24 -4.71
N GLY A 72 21.66 16.23 -5.13
CA GLY A 72 22.10 15.57 -6.37
C GLY A 72 21.77 14.08 -6.38
N SER A 73 22.12 13.36 -5.32
CA SER A 73 21.83 11.94 -5.16
C SER A 73 20.32 11.67 -5.07
N ALA A 74 19.57 12.49 -4.36
CA ALA A 74 18.13 12.33 -4.22
C ALA A 74 17.41 12.50 -5.58
N LEU A 75 17.80 13.45 -6.40
CA LEU A 75 17.21 13.73 -7.71
C LEU A 75 17.56 12.67 -8.76
N SER A 76 18.76 12.08 -8.69
CA SER A 76 19.19 11.06 -9.65
C SER A 76 18.55 9.67 -9.41
N HIS A 77 17.99 9.44 -8.24
CA HIS A 77 17.40 8.15 -7.85
C HIS A 77 15.90 8.26 -7.61
N PHE A 78 15.50 8.48 -6.35
CA PHE A 78 14.10 8.42 -5.94
C PHE A 78 13.25 9.56 -6.53
N PHE A 79 13.78 10.79 -6.52
CA PHE A 79 13.05 12.00 -6.94
C PHE A 79 13.21 12.35 -8.42
N SER A 80 13.40 11.36 -9.29
CA SER A 80 13.31 11.59 -10.73
C SER A 80 11.89 12.02 -11.10
N ARG A 81 11.74 12.80 -12.17
CA ARG A 81 10.43 13.27 -12.64
C ARG A 81 9.46 12.11 -12.93
N SER A 82 9.97 11.02 -13.51
CA SER A 82 9.19 9.81 -13.81
C SER A 82 8.70 9.11 -12.53
N ASN A 83 9.59 8.95 -11.55
CA ASN A 83 9.22 8.31 -10.28
C ASN A 83 8.18 9.14 -9.52
N LEU A 84 8.35 10.47 -9.48
CA LEU A 84 7.39 11.37 -8.83
C LEU A 84 6.03 11.34 -9.52
N ALA A 85 5.98 11.30 -10.85
CA ALA A 85 4.72 11.17 -11.57
C ALA A 85 4.03 9.84 -11.26
N ALA A 86 4.77 8.74 -11.21
CA ALA A 86 4.22 7.43 -10.88
C ALA A 86 3.78 7.35 -9.41
N LEU A 87 4.54 7.92 -8.47
CA LEU A 87 4.15 8.00 -7.06
C LEU A 87 2.87 8.83 -6.87
N ARG A 88 2.73 9.95 -7.60
CA ARG A 88 1.52 10.77 -7.64
C ARG A 88 0.32 9.95 -8.12
N GLU A 89 0.46 9.22 -9.23
CA GLU A 89 -0.60 8.35 -9.75
C GLU A 89 -0.99 7.28 -8.73
N ILE A 90 -0.02 6.63 -8.08
CA ILE A 90 -0.27 5.62 -7.05
C ILE A 90 -1.04 6.24 -5.87
N ALA A 91 -0.67 7.44 -5.42
CA ALA A 91 -1.34 8.13 -4.32
C ALA A 91 -2.80 8.48 -4.65
N LEU A 92 -3.04 9.05 -5.83
CA LEU A 92 -4.39 9.40 -6.30
C LEU A 92 -5.27 8.17 -6.45
N ARG A 93 -4.72 7.09 -7.03
CA ARG A 93 -5.44 5.82 -7.16
C ARG A 93 -5.79 5.23 -5.80
N ARG A 94 -4.85 5.19 -4.86
CA ARG A 94 -5.09 4.67 -3.49
C ARG A 94 -6.17 5.47 -2.75
N ALA A 95 -6.21 6.77 -2.92
CA ALA A 95 -7.27 7.62 -2.36
C ALA A 95 -8.64 7.34 -3.01
N ALA A 96 -8.67 7.19 -4.35
CA ALA A 96 -9.88 6.85 -5.09
C ALA A 96 -10.43 5.46 -4.68
N ASP A 97 -9.56 4.45 -4.58
CA ASP A 97 -9.93 3.09 -4.15
C ASP A 97 -10.57 3.11 -2.77
N ARG A 98 -10.05 3.94 -1.85
CA ARG A 98 -10.64 4.10 -0.52
C ARG A 98 -12.08 4.66 -0.58
N LEU A 99 -12.32 5.67 -1.42
CA LEU A 99 -13.65 6.25 -1.62
C LEU A 99 -14.63 5.20 -2.18
N THR A 100 -14.17 4.40 -3.12
CA THR A 100 -14.97 3.32 -3.71
C THR A 100 -15.33 2.27 -2.66
N ARG A 101 -14.38 1.84 -1.82
CA ARG A 101 -14.63 0.90 -0.71
C ARG A 101 -15.61 1.47 0.31
N ALA A 102 -15.45 2.73 0.70
CA ALA A 102 -16.37 3.39 1.63
C ALA A 102 -17.80 3.44 1.07
N SER A 103 -17.95 3.66 -0.24
CA SER A 103 -19.24 3.64 -0.92
C SER A 103 -19.81 2.22 -1.05
N ALA A 104 -18.97 1.22 -1.31
CA ALA A 104 -19.37 -0.18 -1.40
C ALA A 104 -19.83 -0.75 -0.04
N ALA A 105 -19.25 -0.29 1.06
CA ALA A 105 -19.66 -0.69 2.41
C ALA A 105 -21.11 -0.23 2.76
N THR A 106 -21.63 0.75 2.06
CA THR A 106 -23.02 1.24 2.21
C THR A 106 -24.02 0.59 1.25
N VAL A 107 -23.52 -0.13 0.24
CA VAL A 107 -24.38 -0.89 -0.69
C VAL A 107 -24.25 -2.38 -0.32
N PRO A 108 -25.34 -3.12 -0.04
CA PRO A 108 -25.27 -4.57 0.13
C PRO A 108 -24.57 -5.16 -1.08
N HIS A 109 -23.59 -6.04 -0.86
CA HIS A 109 -22.92 -6.77 -1.93
C HIS A 109 -23.96 -7.26 -2.91
N ALA A 110 -23.93 -6.78 -4.14
CA ALA A 110 -24.78 -7.31 -5.19
C ALA A 110 -24.51 -8.81 -5.28
N ALA A 111 -25.54 -9.62 -5.12
CA ALA A 111 -25.43 -11.07 -5.24
C ALA A 111 -24.95 -11.40 -6.65
N GLY A 112 -23.64 -11.63 -6.82
CA GLY A 112 -23.03 -11.88 -8.13
C GLY A 112 -21.52 -11.62 -8.21
N GLY A 113 -20.86 -11.22 -7.12
CA GLY A 113 -19.40 -11.12 -7.10
C GLY A 113 -18.73 -12.49 -7.18
N GLU A 114 -17.60 -12.59 -7.89
CA GLU A 114 -16.82 -13.82 -7.98
C GLU A 114 -15.77 -13.88 -6.86
N ASP A 115 -15.82 -14.95 -6.06
CA ASP A 115 -14.83 -15.20 -5.01
C ASP A 115 -13.52 -15.72 -5.59
N VAL A 116 -12.40 -15.20 -5.08
CA VAL A 116 -11.05 -15.61 -5.46
C VAL A 116 -10.41 -16.41 -4.33
N LEU A 117 -10.33 -17.72 -4.48
CA LEU A 117 -9.61 -18.57 -3.52
C LEU A 117 -8.10 -18.49 -3.76
N VAL A 118 -7.34 -18.01 -2.79
CA VAL A 118 -5.89 -18.00 -2.86
C VAL A 118 -5.28 -19.17 -2.08
N LEU A 119 -4.46 -19.98 -2.75
CA LEU A 119 -3.67 -21.03 -2.13
C LEU A 119 -2.28 -20.46 -1.75
N VAL A 120 -1.96 -20.44 -0.48
CA VAL A 120 -0.74 -19.84 0.05
C VAL A 120 0.20 -20.92 0.56
N THR A 121 1.40 -20.97 0.01
CA THR A 121 2.53 -21.75 0.51
C THR A 121 3.45 -20.88 1.36
N ALA A 122 4.25 -21.49 2.25
CA ALA A 122 5.13 -20.76 3.15
C ALA A 122 6.45 -20.31 2.45
N ASP A 123 6.32 -19.64 1.30
CA ASP A 123 7.46 -19.10 0.53
C ASP A 123 7.54 -17.57 0.57
N ALA A 124 8.60 -17.03 -0.01
CA ALA A 124 8.83 -15.58 -0.06
C ALA A 124 7.83 -14.83 -0.96
N ALA A 125 7.16 -15.52 -1.88
CA ALA A 125 6.18 -14.93 -2.80
C ALA A 125 4.79 -14.80 -2.17
N ALA A 126 4.51 -15.48 -1.07
CA ALA A 126 3.19 -15.50 -0.41
C ALA A 126 2.57 -14.10 -0.22
N PRO A 127 3.28 -13.08 0.28
CA PRO A 127 2.70 -11.75 0.46
C PRO A 127 2.26 -11.09 -0.86
N ARG A 128 2.98 -11.34 -1.95
CA ARG A 128 2.64 -10.79 -3.27
C ARG A 128 1.41 -11.48 -3.85
N VAL A 129 1.34 -12.79 -3.71
CA VAL A 129 0.21 -13.61 -4.19
C VAL A 129 -1.07 -13.24 -3.45
N ILE A 130 -1.03 -13.10 -2.12
CA ILE A 130 -2.18 -12.70 -1.30
C ILE A 130 -2.69 -11.32 -1.75
N ARG A 131 -1.82 -10.32 -1.88
CA ARG A 131 -2.24 -8.98 -2.30
C ARG A 131 -2.80 -8.95 -3.72
N ALA A 132 -2.22 -9.72 -4.65
CA ALA A 132 -2.73 -9.82 -6.01
C ALA A 132 -4.13 -10.45 -6.03
N ALA A 133 -4.34 -11.54 -5.29
CA ALA A 133 -5.62 -12.22 -5.20
C ALA A 133 -6.69 -11.34 -4.54
N ALA A 134 -6.35 -10.62 -3.47
CA ALA A 134 -7.26 -9.67 -2.83
C ALA A 134 -7.69 -8.55 -3.79
N GLY A 135 -6.74 -7.97 -4.56
CA GLY A 135 -7.07 -6.98 -5.58
C GLY A 135 -7.94 -7.52 -6.73
N MET A 136 -7.78 -8.78 -7.09
CA MET A 136 -8.66 -9.43 -8.07
C MET A 136 -10.07 -9.64 -7.51
N ALA A 137 -10.20 -10.17 -6.29
CA ALA A 137 -11.50 -10.37 -5.64
C ALA A 137 -12.25 -9.03 -5.49
N GLU A 138 -11.54 -7.98 -5.10
CA GLU A 138 -12.12 -6.64 -5.02
C GLU A 138 -12.62 -6.14 -6.39
N ALA A 139 -11.85 -6.35 -7.47
CA ALA A 139 -12.25 -5.97 -8.82
C ALA A 139 -13.49 -6.74 -9.30
N PHE A 140 -13.70 -7.98 -8.83
CA PHE A 140 -14.86 -8.81 -9.13
C PHE A 140 -16.03 -8.63 -8.15
N GLY A 141 -15.86 -7.79 -7.11
CA GLY A 141 -16.89 -7.57 -6.09
C GLY A 141 -17.15 -8.78 -5.20
N GLY A 142 -16.18 -9.69 -5.11
CA GLY A 142 -16.24 -10.92 -4.32
C GLY A 142 -15.32 -10.91 -3.10
N SER A 143 -15.22 -12.03 -2.42
CA SER A 143 -14.32 -12.25 -1.28
C SER A 143 -13.03 -12.97 -1.70
N CYS A 144 -11.97 -12.89 -0.86
CA CYS A 144 -10.70 -13.57 -1.10
C CYS A 144 -10.35 -14.53 0.06
N PRO A 145 -10.99 -15.70 0.14
CA PRO A 145 -10.60 -16.70 1.13
C PRO A 145 -9.19 -17.23 0.85
N ALA A 146 -8.36 -17.34 1.90
CA ALA A 146 -7.00 -17.83 1.82
C ALA A 146 -6.87 -19.22 2.46
N LEU A 147 -6.38 -20.19 1.70
CA LEU A 147 -6.03 -21.51 2.19
C LEU A 147 -4.50 -21.60 2.37
N VAL A 148 -4.04 -21.68 3.62
CA VAL A 148 -2.62 -21.80 3.92
C VAL A 148 -2.23 -23.26 4.00
N VAL A 149 -1.34 -23.70 3.11
CA VAL A 149 -0.77 -25.06 3.12
C VAL A 149 0.50 -25.07 3.96
N ALA A 150 0.45 -25.73 5.12
CA ALA A 150 1.62 -25.95 5.95
C ALA A 150 2.40 -27.16 5.41
N SER A 151 3.59 -26.92 4.87
CA SER A 151 4.54 -28.02 4.60
C SER A 151 5.19 -28.44 5.93
N GLY A 152 5.11 -29.74 6.24
CA GLY A 152 5.58 -30.32 7.51
C GLY A 152 7.12 -30.41 7.66
N GLY A 153 7.83 -29.25 7.59
CA GLY A 153 9.29 -29.18 7.81
C GLY A 153 9.63 -28.31 9.02
N GLU A 154 10.68 -28.67 9.74
CA GLU A 154 11.23 -27.83 10.83
C GLU A 154 11.59 -26.44 10.28
N GLY A 155 11.00 -25.38 10.83
CA GLY A 155 11.15 -23.99 10.38
C GLY A 155 10.01 -23.43 9.52
N ALA A 156 9.07 -24.26 9.04
CA ALA A 156 7.92 -23.82 8.24
C ALA A 156 6.86 -23.08 9.08
N GLY A 157 6.76 -23.37 10.38
CA GLY A 157 5.73 -22.83 11.26
C GLY A 157 5.69 -21.31 11.32
N GLY A 158 6.83 -20.65 11.44
CA GLY A 158 6.89 -19.18 11.51
C GLY A 158 6.52 -18.48 10.20
N ARG A 159 6.84 -19.06 9.06
CA ARG A 159 6.48 -18.51 7.74
C ARG A 159 4.99 -18.71 7.44
N SER A 160 4.46 -19.87 7.73
CA SER A 160 3.02 -20.17 7.59
C SER A 160 2.17 -19.28 8.48
N GLN A 161 2.61 -19.01 9.73
CA GLN A 161 1.93 -18.09 10.64
C GLN A 161 1.94 -16.64 10.13
N ARG A 162 3.04 -16.17 9.54
CA ARG A 162 3.11 -14.83 8.94
C ARG A 162 2.19 -14.70 7.72
N ALA A 163 2.16 -15.71 6.84
CA ALA A 163 1.26 -15.75 5.70
C ALA A 163 -0.21 -15.77 6.14
N ALA A 164 -0.55 -16.57 7.15
CA ALA A 164 -1.90 -16.61 7.71
C ALA A 164 -2.29 -15.31 8.43
N ALA A 165 -1.35 -14.63 9.08
CA ALA A 165 -1.60 -13.33 9.69
C ALA A 165 -1.87 -12.25 8.63
N LEU A 166 -1.09 -12.23 7.55
CA LEU A 166 -1.31 -11.30 6.44
C LEU A 166 -2.65 -11.56 5.75
N ALA A 167 -3.01 -12.82 5.50
CA ALA A 167 -4.29 -13.17 4.90
C ALA A 167 -5.51 -12.75 5.75
N ARG A 168 -5.34 -12.64 7.07
CA ARG A 168 -6.39 -12.11 7.97
C ARG A 168 -6.45 -10.59 8.05
N SER A 169 -5.45 -9.89 7.54
CA SER A 169 -5.37 -8.42 7.58
C SER A 169 -5.82 -7.74 6.28
N ILE A 170 -6.16 -8.54 5.26
CA ILE A 170 -6.70 -8.11 3.97
C ILE A 170 -8.19 -8.43 3.90
#